data_11f12a50329c34e53c1315135af79524
#
_entry.id   11f12a50329c34e53c1315135af79524
#
_cell.length_a   1.000
_cell.length_b   1.000
_cell.length_c   1.000
_cell.angle_alpha   90.00
_cell.angle_beta   90.00
_cell.angle_gamma   90.00
#
_symmetry.space_group_name_H-M   'P 1'
#
loop_
_entity.id
_entity.type
_entity.pdbx_description
1 polymer ?
#
loop_
_entity_poly.entity_id
_entity_poly.type
_entity_poly.pdbx_seq_one_letter_code
_entity_poly.pdbx_strand_id
1 'polypeptide(L)'
;STHTAYATETFLDVLATEAKQDPVAWRLKMLDKHPRHAAVLALVADKAGWSKPLAKGKKGERRGRGVALHESFGTVVAQVAEVTVARDGSFHVDRVVAAVDCGVAINPDNVRAQVEGSVGFALSAALHGEITLKDGVVEQGNFGEYAPIRIQEMPKVEVHIVASANKPSGIGEPAVPPLAPAVANALAAATGRRAWRLPLQTEQFKA
;
A
#
# COMPACT_ATOMS: atom_id res chain seq x y z
N SER A 1 5.56 9.88 8.57
CA SER A 1 4.48 8.87 8.65
C SER A 1 4.80 7.58 7.91
N THR A 2 5.54 7.61 6.80
CA THR A 2 5.75 6.46 5.91
C THR A 2 6.40 5.26 6.63
N HIS A 3 7.50 5.46 7.35
CA HIS A 3 8.17 4.40 8.11
C HIS A 3 7.30 3.86 9.26
N THR A 4 6.55 4.74 9.93
CA THR A 4 5.62 4.34 10.99
C THR A 4 4.49 3.49 10.42
N ALA A 5 3.87 3.92 9.31
CA ALA A 5 2.82 3.16 8.64
C ALA A 5 3.34 1.77 8.18
N TYR A 6 4.56 1.69 7.65
CA TYR A 6 5.16 0.41 7.27
C TYR A 6 5.28 -0.52 8.47
N ALA A 7 5.87 -0.05 9.55
CA ALA A 7 6.07 -0.86 10.75
C ALA A 7 4.73 -1.32 11.38
N THR A 8 3.78 -0.40 11.56
CA THR A 8 2.50 -0.71 12.21
C THR A 8 1.62 -1.62 11.35
N GLU A 9 1.45 -1.31 10.08
CA GLU A 9 0.52 -2.03 9.21
C GLU A 9 1.04 -3.42 8.78
N THR A 10 2.35 -3.59 8.62
CA THR A 10 2.92 -4.92 8.39
C THR A 10 2.85 -5.76 9.67
N PHE A 11 3.07 -5.17 10.84
CA PHE A 11 2.96 -5.89 12.11
C PHE A 11 1.52 -6.29 12.43
N LEU A 12 0.54 -5.41 12.18
CA LEU A 12 -0.88 -5.75 12.31
C LEU A 12 -1.28 -6.94 11.42
N ASP A 13 -0.71 -7.01 10.23
CA ASP A 13 -0.96 -8.13 9.31
C ASP A 13 -0.31 -9.45 9.81
N VAL A 14 0.84 -9.37 10.46
CA VAL A 14 1.44 -10.51 11.17
C VAL A 14 0.50 -11.01 12.27
N LEU A 15 0.01 -10.11 13.12
CA LEU A 15 -0.90 -10.47 14.20
C LEU A 15 -2.19 -11.09 13.70
N ALA A 16 -2.77 -10.56 12.62
CA ALA A 16 -3.96 -11.13 11.98
C ALA A 16 -3.69 -12.56 11.48
N THR A 17 -2.54 -12.77 10.85
CA THR A 17 -2.11 -14.08 10.32
C THR A 17 -1.92 -15.10 11.45
N GLU A 18 -1.20 -14.73 12.51
CA GLU A 18 -0.98 -15.57 13.69
C GLU A 18 -2.31 -15.91 14.40
N ALA A 19 -3.22 -14.95 14.47
CA ALA A 19 -4.55 -15.14 15.00
C ALA A 19 -5.48 -15.91 14.05
N LYS A 20 -5.04 -16.26 12.85
CA LYS A 20 -5.86 -16.90 11.78
C LYS A 20 -7.13 -16.09 11.48
N GLN A 21 -7.01 -14.78 11.48
CA GLN A 21 -8.10 -13.85 11.19
C GLN A 21 -7.88 -13.18 9.82
N ASP A 22 -8.98 -12.83 9.17
CA ASP A 22 -8.91 -11.99 7.96
C ASP A 22 -8.31 -10.62 8.30
N PRO A 23 -7.33 -10.11 7.54
CA PRO A 23 -6.64 -8.86 7.83
C PRO A 23 -7.56 -7.62 7.89
N VAL A 24 -8.61 -7.58 7.07
CA VAL A 24 -9.60 -6.48 7.10
C VAL A 24 -10.50 -6.61 8.33
N ALA A 25 -11.05 -7.81 8.55
CA ALA A 25 -11.89 -8.06 9.70
C ALA A 25 -11.16 -7.84 11.04
N TRP A 26 -9.86 -8.21 11.10
CA TRP A 26 -8.99 -7.96 12.23
C TRP A 26 -8.87 -6.47 12.55
N ARG A 27 -8.59 -5.65 11.54
CA ARG A 27 -8.50 -4.17 11.70
C ARG A 27 -9.84 -3.56 12.10
N LEU A 28 -10.94 -3.98 11.48
CA LEU A 28 -12.27 -3.46 11.80
C LEU A 28 -12.65 -3.67 13.27
N LYS A 29 -12.27 -4.80 13.88
CA LYS A 29 -12.50 -5.04 15.33
C LYS A 29 -11.80 -4.04 16.25
N MET A 30 -10.70 -3.44 15.81
CA MET A 30 -9.96 -2.43 16.57
C MET A 30 -10.45 -1.01 16.33
N LEU A 31 -11.37 -0.81 15.36
CA LEU A 31 -11.83 0.50 14.92
C LEU A 31 -13.25 0.85 15.40
N ASP A 32 -13.79 0.15 16.40
CA ASP A 32 -15.12 0.38 16.96
C ASP A 32 -15.31 1.83 17.47
N LYS A 33 -14.24 2.44 18.00
CA LYS A 33 -14.21 3.83 18.45
C LYS A 33 -13.72 4.83 17.40
N HIS A 34 -13.44 4.36 16.20
CA HIS A 34 -12.88 5.13 15.08
C HIS A 34 -13.72 4.99 13.80
N PRO A 35 -14.99 5.46 13.81
CA PRO A 35 -15.94 5.19 12.73
C PRO A 35 -15.47 5.71 11.35
N ARG A 36 -14.72 6.80 11.32
CA ARG A 36 -14.16 7.38 10.12
C ARG A 36 -13.13 6.42 9.48
N HIS A 37 -12.22 5.87 10.26
CA HIS A 37 -11.25 4.87 9.81
C HIS A 37 -11.93 3.57 9.36
N ALA A 38 -12.92 3.12 10.13
CA ALA A 38 -13.70 1.93 9.79
C ALA A 38 -14.43 2.09 8.45
N ALA A 39 -15.03 3.27 8.19
CA ALA A 39 -15.72 3.55 6.94
C ALA A 39 -14.77 3.52 5.73
N VAL A 40 -13.59 4.12 5.85
CA VAL A 40 -12.56 4.11 4.78
C VAL A 40 -12.07 2.68 4.51
N LEU A 41 -11.79 1.90 5.56
CA LEU A 41 -11.36 0.51 5.43
C LEU A 41 -12.43 -0.38 4.81
N ALA A 42 -13.69 -0.23 5.23
CA ALA A 42 -14.81 -0.97 4.66
C ALA A 42 -15.01 -0.63 3.17
N LEU A 43 -14.93 0.66 2.82
CA LEU A 43 -15.07 1.10 1.43
C LEU A 43 -13.98 0.50 0.54
N VAL A 44 -12.71 0.55 0.94
CA VAL A 44 -11.62 -0.01 0.12
C VAL A 44 -11.76 -1.52 -0.04
N ALA A 45 -12.16 -2.24 1.01
CA ALA A 45 -12.38 -3.67 0.96
C ALA A 45 -13.53 -4.05 0.00
N ASP A 46 -14.64 -3.31 0.04
CA ASP A 46 -15.75 -3.48 -0.90
C ASP A 46 -15.30 -3.26 -2.35
N LYS A 47 -14.66 -2.11 -2.63
CA LYS A 47 -14.23 -1.73 -3.99
C LYS A 47 -13.11 -2.63 -4.53
N ALA A 48 -12.25 -3.14 -3.68
CA ALA A 48 -11.25 -4.15 -4.05
C ALA A 48 -11.85 -5.56 -4.25
N GLY A 49 -13.11 -5.77 -3.88
CA GLY A 49 -13.73 -7.08 -3.89
C GLY A 49 -13.05 -8.05 -2.91
N TRP A 50 -12.70 -7.57 -1.72
CA TRP A 50 -11.90 -8.31 -0.73
C TRP A 50 -12.51 -9.68 -0.37
N SER A 51 -13.82 -9.77 -0.25
CA SER A 51 -14.54 -11.01 0.06
C SER A 51 -14.54 -12.06 -1.06
N LYS A 52 -14.14 -11.65 -2.28
CA LYS A 52 -14.08 -12.55 -3.44
C LYS A 52 -12.68 -13.15 -3.57
N PRO A 53 -12.54 -14.44 -3.97
CA PRO A 53 -11.22 -15.00 -4.23
C PRO A 53 -10.52 -14.23 -5.34
N LEU A 54 -9.21 -13.99 -5.16
CA LEU A 54 -8.38 -13.40 -6.19
C LEU A 54 -8.21 -14.39 -7.35
N ALA A 55 -8.30 -13.90 -8.58
CA ALA A 55 -8.09 -14.72 -9.76
C ALA A 55 -6.70 -15.39 -9.72
N LYS A 56 -6.61 -16.65 -10.11
CA LYS A 56 -5.33 -17.36 -10.14
C LYS A 56 -4.36 -16.74 -11.16
N GLY A 57 -3.09 -16.72 -10.83
CA GLY A 57 -2.03 -16.36 -11.76
C GLY A 57 -1.84 -17.41 -12.85
N LYS A 58 -0.99 -17.12 -13.84
CA LYS A 58 -0.55 -18.09 -14.84
C LYS A 58 0.24 -19.21 -14.18
N LYS A 59 0.53 -20.28 -14.95
CA LYS A 59 1.30 -21.42 -14.45
C LYS A 59 2.64 -20.97 -13.88
N GLY A 60 2.81 -21.17 -12.56
CA GLY A 60 4.03 -20.80 -11.85
C GLY A 60 4.01 -19.42 -11.20
N GLU A 61 2.96 -18.64 -11.39
CA GLU A 61 2.73 -17.38 -10.70
C GLU A 61 1.92 -17.58 -9.43
N ARG A 62 2.22 -16.78 -8.41
CA ARG A 62 1.45 -16.67 -7.15
C ARG A 62 0.87 -15.28 -7.10
N ARG A 63 -0.37 -15.15 -6.72
CA ARG A 63 -1.02 -13.85 -6.54
C ARG A 63 -1.39 -13.63 -5.09
N GLY A 64 -1.30 -12.39 -4.65
CA GLY A 64 -1.66 -12.00 -3.30
C GLY A 64 -2.34 -10.64 -3.26
N ARG A 65 -3.05 -10.41 -2.18
CA ARG A 65 -3.73 -9.16 -1.87
C ARG A 65 -3.39 -8.75 -0.46
N GLY A 66 -3.05 -7.49 -0.26
CA GLY A 66 -2.71 -6.92 1.05
C GLY A 66 -3.41 -5.60 1.28
N VAL A 67 -3.66 -5.26 2.52
CA VAL A 67 -4.34 -4.05 2.95
C VAL A 67 -3.50 -3.28 3.94
N ALA A 68 -3.61 -1.95 3.91
CA ALA A 68 -3.08 -1.04 4.92
C ALA A 68 -3.98 0.18 5.07
N LEU A 69 -4.00 0.76 6.26
CA LEU A 69 -4.77 1.94 6.65
C LEU A 69 -3.87 2.91 7.41
N HIS A 70 -3.90 4.19 7.04
CA HIS A 70 -3.12 5.20 7.77
C HIS A 70 -3.81 6.56 7.76
N GLU A 71 -3.62 7.32 8.82
CA GLU A 71 -4.04 8.72 8.91
C GLU A 71 -2.81 9.65 8.90
N SER A 72 -2.84 10.65 8.02
CA SER A 72 -1.85 11.72 7.98
C SER A 72 -2.54 13.04 7.68
N PHE A 73 -2.09 14.12 8.32
CA PHE A 73 -2.62 15.49 8.09
C PHE A 73 -4.14 15.60 8.23
N GLY A 74 -4.74 14.76 9.11
CA GLY A 74 -6.19 14.71 9.29
C GLY A 74 -6.97 14.02 8.17
N THR A 75 -6.29 13.41 7.20
CA THR A 75 -6.89 12.60 6.13
C THR A 75 -6.62 11.13 6.37
N VAL A 76 -7.66 10.31 6.27
CA VAL A 76 -7.57 8.85 6.40
C VAL A 76 -7.54 8.20 5.02
N VAL A 77 -6.56 7.33 4.80
CA VAL A 77 -6.43 6.57 3.54
C VAL A 77 -6.25 5.09 3.84
N ALA A 78 -7.03 4.25 3.17
CA ALA A 78 -6.80 2.81 3.11
C ALA A 78 -6.47 2.40 1.68
N GLN A 79 -5.56 1.45 1.53
CA GLN A 79 -5.20 0.89 0.23
C GLN A 79 -5.21 -0.63 0.26
N VAL A 80 -5.70 -1.22 -0.82
CA VAL A 80 -5.56 -2.65 -1.12
C VAL A 80 -4.67 -2.76 -2.35
N ALA A 81 -3.55 -3.46 -2.21
CA ALA A 81 -2.66 -3.79 -3.31
C ALA A 81 -2.87 -5.25 -3.76
N GLU A 82 -2.85 -5.49 -5.05
CA GLU A 82 -2.81 -6.82 -5.66
C GLU A 82 -1.47 -7.01 -6.37
N VAL A 83 -0.84 -8.15 -6.15
CA VAL A 83 0.49 -8.46 -6.72
C VAL A 83 0.49 -9.82 -7.40
N THR A 84 1.35 -9.94 -8.41
CA THR A 84 1.72 -11.21 -9.03
C THR A 84 3.22 -11.45 -8.80
N VAL A 85 3.56 -12.65 -8.32
CA VAL A 85 4.95 -13.06 -8.01
C VAL A 85 5.30 -14.28 -8.84
N ALA A 86 6.39 -14.20 -9.61
CA ALA A 86 6.94 -15.29 -10.39
C ALA A 86 7.74 -16.27 -9.51
N ARG A 87 8.16 -17.41 -10.09
CA ARG A 87 8.93 -18.45 -9.37
C ARG A 87 10.28 -17.99 -8.87
N ASP A 88 10.93 -17.11 -9.63
CA ASP A 88 12.23 -16.53 -9.28
C ASP A 88 12.17 -15.43 -8.22
N GLY A 89 10.96 -15.10 -7.74
CA GLY A 89 10.69 -14.06 -6.75
C GLY A 89 10.47 -12.67 -7.34
N SER A 90 10.66 -12.49 -8.65
CA SER A 90 10.29 -11.25 -9.31
C SER A 90 8.79 -11.01 -9.18
N PHE A 91 8.38 -9.76 -9.03
CA PHE A 91 6.99 -9.43 -8.79
C PHE A 91 6.57 -8.15 -9.48
N HIS A 92 5.26 -8.01 -9.63
CA HIS A 92 4.63 -6.82 -10.17
C HIS A 92 3.44 -6.44 -9.28
N VAL A 93 3.25 -5.13 -9.07
CA VAL A 93 2.03 -4.60 -8.45
C VAL A 93 1.03 -4.37 -9.58
N ASP A 94 -0.01 -5.19 -9.62
CA ASP A 94 -0.99 -5.20 -10.71
C ASP A 94 -2.01 -4.08 -10.58
N ARG A 95 -2.49 -3.89 -9.33
CA ARG A 95 -3.62 -3.00 -9.03
C ARG A 95 -3.49 -2.44 -7.62
N VAL A 96 -3.87 -1.17 -7.46
CA VAL A 96 -4.06 -0.53 -6.16
C VAL A 96 -5.44 0.09 -6.13
N VAL A 97 -6.25 -0.31 -5.16
CA VAL A 97 -7.52 0.35 -4.85
C VAL A 97 -7.32 1.19 -3.61
N ALA A 98 -7.65 2.47 -3.68
CA ALA A 98 -7.54 3.41 -2.57
C ALA A 98 -8.92 3.97 -2.19
N ALA A 99 -9.18 4.05 -0.90
CA ALA A 99 -10.30 4.82 -0.35
C ALA A 99 -9.75 5.94 0.52
N VAL A 100 -10.34 7.13 0.42
CA VAL A 100 -9.87 8.33 1.11
C VAL A 100 -11.00 9.11 1.73
N ASP A 101 -10.83 9.54 2.98
CA ASP A 101 -11.63 10.56 3.65
C ASP A 101 -10.77 11.78 3.97
N CYS A 102 -10.87 12.81 3.15
CA CYS A 102 -10.21 14.11 3.34
C CYS A 102 -11.21 15.19 3.81
N GLY A 103 -12.35 14.82 4.39
CA GLY A 103 -13.46 15.73 4.60
C GLY A 103 -14.17 16.08 3.29
N VAL A 104 -14.74 17.27 3.19
CA VAL A 104 -15.35 17.73 1.94
C VAL A 104 -14.31 17.83 0.84
N ALA A 105 -14.47 17.02 -0.21
CA ALA A 105 -13.62 17.07 -1.39
C ALA A 105 -14.04 18.24 -2.27
N ILE A 106 -13.33 19.36 -2.16
CA ILE A 106 -13.65 20.59 -2.92
C ILE A 106 -13.54 20.35 -4.43
N ASN A 107 -12.50 19.62 -4.84
CA ASN A 107 -12.33 19.16 -6.22
C ASN A 107 -11.99 17.66 -6.22
N PRO A 108 -12.97 16.78 -6.47
CA PRO A 108 -12.75 15.34 -6.47
C PRO A 108 -11.70 14.84 -7.48
N ASP A 109 -11.55 15.50 -8.61
CA ASP A 109 -10.56 15.10 -9.62
C ASP A 109 -9.14 15.42 -9.17
N ASN A 110 -8.93 16.54 -8.49
CA ASN A 110 -7.64 16.84 -7.86
C ASN A 110 -7.32 15.85 -6.74
N VAL A 111 -8.32 15.45 -5.96
CA VAL A 111 -8.14 14.41 -4.92
C VAL A 111 -7.67 13.10 -5.55
N ARG A 112 -8.31 12.66 -6.66
CA ARG A 112 -7.88 11.45 -7.39
C ARG A 112 -6.46 11.57 -7.91
N ALA A 113 -6.14 12.68 -8.59
CA ALA A 113 -4.81 12.92 -9.12
C ALA A 113 -3.72 12.88 -8.04
N GLN A 114 -3.98 13.46 -6.87
CA GLN A 114 -3.05 13.41 -5.74
C GLN A 114 -2.85 11.99 -5.21
N VAL A 115 -3.92 11.20 -5.09
CA VAL A 115 -3.82 9.80 -4.64
C VAL A 115 -3.07 8.94 -5.67
N GLU A 116 -3.37 9.09 -6.96
CA GLU A 116 -2.67 8.38 -8.05
C GLU A 116 -1.17 8.73 -8.07
N GLY A 117 -0.83 10.02 -7.98
CA GLY A 117 0.54 10.50 -7.88
C GLY A 117 1.26 9.97 -6.64
N SER A 118 0.57 9.93 -5.49
CA SER A 118 1.10 9.36 -4.24
C SER A 118 1.44 7.87 -4.38
N VAL A 119 0.63 7.10 -5.12
CA VAL A 119 0.92 5.68 -5.39
C VAL A 119 2.23 5.55 -6.17
N GLY A 120 2.43 6.32 -7.23
CA GLY A 120 3.67 6.31 -8.02
C GLY A 120 4.88 6.72 -7.20
N PHE A 121 4.76 7.78 -6.41
CA PHE A 121 5.83 8.26 -5.52
C PHE A 121 6.20 7.21 -4.46
N ALA A 122 5.21 6.66 -3.76
CA ALA A 122 5.43 5.68 -2.71
C ALA A 122 5.98 4.34 -3.27
N LEU A 123 5.52 3.92 -4.45
CA LEU A 123 6.02 2.71 -5.10
C LEU A 123 7.48 2.87 -5.53
N SER A 124 7.89 4.05 -6.02
CA SER A 124 9.29 4.36 -6.30
C SER A 124 10.15 4.16 -5.05
N ALA A 125 9.73 4.71 -3.91
CA ALA A 125 10.45 4.53 -2.65
C ALA A 125 10.45 3.08 -2.18
N ALA A 126 9.33 2.37 -2.33
CA ALA A 126 9.19 0.98 -1.88
C ALA A 126 10.02 -0.02 -2.70
N LEU A 127 10.24 0.23 -4.00
CA LEU A 127 10.94 -0.69 -4.91
C LEU A 127 12.41 -0.31 -5.16
N HIS A 128 12.72 0.99 -5.19
CA HIS A 128 14.02 1.49 -5.65
C HIS A 128 14.70 2.46 -4.67
N GLY A 129 13.97 3.01 -3.70
CA GLY A 129 14.46 4.05 -2.82
C GLY A 129 15.46 3.55 -1.77
N GLU A 130 16.75 3.52 -2.13
CA GLU A 130 17.84 3.21 -1.20
C GLU A 130 18.95 4.25 -1.32
N ILE A 131 19.35 4.81 -0.18
CA ILE A 131 20.52 5.66 -0.05
C ILE A 131 21.54 4.92 0.81
N THR A 132 22.73 4.74 0.28
CA THR A 132 23.85 4.06 0.94
C THR A 132 24.95 5.04 1.31
N LEU A 133 25.67 4.74 2.38
CA LEU A 133 26.78 5.57 2.89
C LEU A 133 28.06 4.76 2.88
N LYS A 134 29.13 5.35 2.36
CA LYS A 134 30.49 4.83 2.47
C LYS A 134 31.36 5.88 3.12
N ASP A 135 32.00 5.53 4.22
CA ASP A 135 32.87 6.42 5.00
C ASP A 135 32.20 7.76 5.36
N GLY A 136 30.88 7.73 5.64
CA GLY A 136 30.09 8.92 5.98
C GLY A 136 29.64 9.74 4.76
N VAL A 137 29.94 9.33 3.56
CA VAL A 137 29.56 10.01 2.31
C VAL A 137 28.45 9.24 1.61
N VAL A 138 27.43 9.95 1.09
CA VAL A 138 26.35 9.36 0.27
C VAL A 138 26.95 8.86 -1.05
N GLU A 139 26.67 7.60 -1.40
CA GLU A 139 27.17 7.00 -2.64
C GLU A 139 26.35 7.43 -3.86
N GLN A 140 25.04 7.72 -3.70
CA GLN A 140 24.17 8.17 -4.79
C GLN A 140 24.40 9.64 -5.08
N GLY A 141 25.21 9.93 -6.09
CA GLY A 141 25.64 11.30 -6.45
C GLY A 141 24.78 11.96 -7.54
N ASN A 142 23.94 11.22 -8.25
CA ASN A 142 23.17 11.73 -9.39
C ASN A 142 21.84 10.99 -9.58
N PHE A 143 20.93 11.58 -10.38
CA PHE A 143 19.60 11.03 -10.69
C PHE A 143 19.62 9.63 -11.29
N GLY A 144 20.69 9.23 -12.02
CA GLY A 144 20.83 7.88 -12.56
C GLY A 144 21.03 6.81 -11.49
N GLU A 145 21.47 7.19 -10.30
CA GLU A 145 21.75 6.31 -9.17
C GLU A 145 20.59 6.26 -8.16
N TYR A 146 19.56 7.06 -8.39
CA TYR A 146 18.30 7.07 -7.63
C TYR A 146 17.11 7.09 -8.60
N ALA A 147 16.79 5.93 -9.16
CA ALA A 147 15.79 5.81 -10.21
C ALA A 147 14.36 5.72 -9.63
N PRO A 148 13.40 6.56 -10.08
CA PRO A 148 11.98 6.35 -9.80
C PRO A 148 11.45 5.18 -10.64
N ILE A 149 10.24 4.69 -10.30
CA ILE A 149 9.54 3.70 -11.15
C ILE A 149 9.33 4.25 -12.57
N ARG A 150 9.24 3.33 -13.52
CA ARG A 150 8.90 3.64 -14.91
C ARG A 150 7.42 3.39 -15.16
N ILE A 151 6.90 3.93 -16.26
CA ILE A 151 5.48 3.81 -16.61
C ILE A 151 4.99 2.36 -16.67
N GLN A 152 5.86 1.42 -17.02
CA GLN A 152 5.55 -0.01 -17.07
C GLN A 152 5.42 -0.65 -15.68
N GLU A 153 5.95 -0.02 -14.65
CA GLU A 153 5.87 -0.48 -13.26
C GLU A 153 4.66 0.11 -12.52
N MET A 154 4.01 1.14 -13.12
CA MET A 154 2.85 1.78 -12.52
C MET A 154 1.64 0.83 -12.54
N PRO A 155 1.04 0.52 -11.38
CA PRO A 155 -0.15 -0.32 -11.29
C PRO A 155 -1.39 0.41 -11.85
N LYS A 156 -2.44 -0.36 -12.13
CA LYS A 156 -3.78 0.23 -12.28
C LYS A 156 -4.21 0.79 -10.92
N VAL A 157 -4.53 2.09 -10.86
CA VAL A 157 -4.99 2.76 -9.63
C VAL A 157 -6.48 3.08 -9.73
N GLU A 158 -7.22 2.78 -8.69
CA GLU A 158 -8.64 3.11 -8.53
C GLU A 158 -8.84 3.88 -7.24
N VAL A 159 -9.46 5.06 -7.30
CA VAL A 159 -9.61 5.96 -6.15
C VAL A 159 -11.09 6.17 -5.83
N HIS A 160 -11.46 5.92 -4.58
CA HIS A 160 -12.80 6.10 -4.03
C HIS A 160 -12.78 7.11 -2.90
N ILE A 161 -13.57 8.17 -3.02
CA ILE A 161 -13.65 9.24 -2.04
C ILE A 161 -14.87 8.98 -1.14
N VAL A 162 -14.68 8.96 0.17
CA VAL A 162 -15.78 8.88 1.13
C VAL A 162 -16.56 10.20 1.11
N ALA A 163 -17.86 10.13 0.99
CA ALA A 163 -18.71 11.30 1.16
C ALA A 163 -18.64 11.74 2.64
N SER A 164 -18.13 12.93 2.90
CA SER A 164 -17.87 13.44 4.22
C SER A 164 -18.31 14.91 4.34
N ALA A 165 -18.90 15.26 5.45
CA ALA A 165 -19.24 16.64 5.82
C ALA A 165 -18.20 17.29 6.74
N ASN A 166 -17.12 16.59 7.06
CA ASN A 166 -16.03 17.11 7.88
C ASN A 166 -15.30 18.25 7.16
N LYS A 167 -14.61 19.10 7.93
CA LYS A 167 -13.74 20.14 7.34
C LYS A 167 -12.73 19.49 6.40
N PRO A 168 -12.41 20.13 5.26
CA PRO A 168 -11.35 19.68 4.36
C PRO A 168 -10.02 19.51 5.10
N SER A 169 -9.29 18.47 4.78
CA SER A 169 -7.95 18.19 5.30
C SER A 169 -6.95 17.97 4.16
N GLY A 170 -5.65 17.93 4.46
CA GLY A 170 -4.60 17.81 3.47
C GLY A 170 -4.67 16.50 2.69
N ILE A 171 -4.50 16.54 1.37
CA ILE A 171 -4.54 15.37 0.49
C ILE A 171 -3.27 15.21 -0.37
N GLY A 172 -2.28 16.10 -0.24
CA GLY A 172 -1.05 16.03 -1.04
C GLY A 172 -0.24 14.76 -0.82
N GLU A 173 -0.17 14.27 0.42
CA GLU A 173 0.72 13.16 0.80
C GLU A 173 0.06 11.97 1.53
N PRO A 174 -1.18 12.07 2.06
CA PRO A 174 -1.74 11.01 2.92
C PRO A 174 -1.84 9.62 2.28
N ALA A 175 -1.84 9.53 0.96
CA ALA A 175 -1.87 8.25 0.25
C ALA A 175 -0.46 7.60 0.07
N VAL A 176 0.62 8.28 0.45
CA VAL A 176 1.99 7.74 0.40
C VAL A 176 2.22 6.66 1.48
N PRO A 177 1.93 6.91 2.78
CA PRO A 177 2.27 5.98 3.86
C PRO A 177 1.65 4.57 3.73
N PRO A 178 0.38 4.37 3.35
CA PRO A 178 -0.22 3.04 3.33
C PRO A 178 0.23 2.15 2.15
N LEU A 179 0.89 2.68 1.12
CA LEU A 179 1.20 1.89 -0.08
C LEU A 179 2.23 0.78 0.19
N ALA A 180 3.39 1.12 0.71
CA ALA A 180 4.46 0.15 0.94
C ALA A 180 4.01 -1.02 1.83
N PRO A 181 3.32 -0.81 2.97
CA PRO A 181 2.80 -1.92 3.76
C PRO A 181 1.69 -2.71 3.05
N ALA A 182 0.81 -2.09 2.27
CA ALA A 182 -0.19 -2.82 1.49
C ALA A 182 0.47 -3.78 0.49
N VAL A 183 1.51 -3.32 -0.22
CA VAL A 183 2.30 -4.15 -1.15
C VAL A 183 3.05 -5.26 -0.42
N ALA A 184 3.72 -4.95 0.71
CA ALA A 184 4.43 -5.95 1.50
C ALA A 184 3.49 -7.04 2.04
N ASN A 185 2.30 -6.66 2.52
CA ASN A 185 1.26 -7.59 2.97
C ASN A 185 0.72 -8.44 1.81
N ALA A 186 0.57 -7.88 0.61
CA ALA A 186 0.17 -8.62 -0.58
C ALA A 186 1.23 -9.66 -1.00
N LEU A 187 2.51 -9.29 -0.95
CA LEU A 187 3.63 -10.19 -1.22
C LEU A 187 3.70 -11.32 -0.18
N ALA A 188 3.47 -11.00 1.10
CA ALA A 188 3.39 -12.01 2.16
C ALA A 188 2.22 -12.98 1.94
N ALA A 189 1.06 -12.48 1.54
CA ALA A 189 -0.11 -13.32 1.20
C ALA A 189 0.16 -14.23 0.00
N ALA A 190 0.93 -13.75 -1.02
CA ALA A 190 1.28 -14.54 -2.19
C ALA A 190 2.34 -15.60 -1.92
N THR A 191 3.29 -15.33 -1.02
CA THR A 191 4.54 -16.12 -0.90
C THR A 191 4.73 -16.81 0.45
N GLY A 192 4.02 -16.37 1.49
CA GLY A 192 4.29 -16.76 2.88
C GLY A 192 5.52 -16.08 3.47
N ARG A 193 6.20 -15.19 2.75
CA ARG A 193 7.44 -14.53 3.19
C ARG A 193 7.20 -13.07 3.51
N ARG A 194 7.67 -12.60 4.66
CA ARG A 194 7.56 -11.23 5.12
C ARG A 194 8.78 -10.40 4.75
N ALA A 195 8.55 -9.19 4.25
CA ALA A 195 9.62 -8.21 4.03
C ALA A 195 9.78 -7.34 5.28
N TRP A 196 10.90 -7.47 5.95
CA TRP A 196 11.26 -6.67 7.13
C TRP A 196 12.15 -5.47 6.79
N ARG A 197 12.55 -5.36 5.53
CA ARG A 197 13.42 -4.31 5.02
C ARG A 197 12.88 -3.75 3.72
N LEU A 198 13.01 -2.46 3.53
CA LEU A 198 12.85 -1.75 2.25
C LEU A 198 14.24 -1.42 1.67
N PRO A 199 14.36 -1.29 0.35
CA PRO A 199 13.33 -1.54 -0.65
C PRO A 199 12.95 -3.03 -0.76
N LEU A 200 11.75 -3.28 -1.33
CA LEU A 200 11.26 -4.63 -1.60
C LEU A 200 12.01 -5.23 -2.79
N GLN A 201 12.76 -6.30 -2.57
CA GLN A 201 13.65 -6.91 -3.56
C GLN A 201 13.22 -8.35 -3.87
N THR A 202 13.47 -8.77 -5.09
CA THR A 202 13.17 -10.12 -5.61
C THR A 202 13.67 -11.26 -4.72
N GLU A 203 14.88 -11.11 -4.15
CA GLU A 203 15.52 -12.10 -3.29
C GLU A 203 14.72 -12.45 -2.04
N GLN A 204 13.92 -11.50 -1.54
CA GLN A 204 13.09 -11.69 -0.35
C GLN A 204 11.92 -12.66 -0.60
N PHE A 205 11.53 -12.88 -1.88
CA PHE A 205 10.31 -13.58 -2.28
C PHE A 205 10.55 -14.83 -3.14
N LYS A 206 11.80 -15.21 -3.37
CA LYS A 206 12.16 -16.46 -4.07
C LYS A 206 11.51 -17.66 -3.38
N ALA A 207 11.05 -18.63 -4.17
CA ALA A 207 10.42 -19.87 -3.71
C ALA A 207 11.38 -20.74 -2.89
#